data_3a60ebe29c8cba3d68251b6b240033b2
#
_entry.id   3a60ebe29c8cba3d68251b6b240033b2
#
_cell.length_a   1.000
_cell.length_b   1.000
_cell.length_c   1.000
_cell.angle_alpha   90.00
_cell.angle_beta   90.00
_cell.angle_gamma   90.00
#
_symmetry.space_group_name_H-M   'P 1'
#
loop_
_entity.id
_entity.type
_entity.pdbx_description
1 polymer ?
#
loop_
_entity_poly.entity_id
_entity_poly.type
_entity_poly.pdbx_seq_one_letter_code
_entity_poly.pdbx_strand_id
1 'polypeptide(L)'
;MIRPHSGFRLFSTANTVGLGDTTGLYHGTQQINQGQMDRWNVVATLNYLPHDAEVDIVLAKVPSYDNDEGRRTISAMVALADLTRAGFINGDISTVMSPRTVMTWAENARIFGDLAFGFRLTFLNKCDEMERPTVAEYYQRCFGTELAETGVNATLM
;
A
#
# COMPACT_ATOMS: atom_id res chain seq x y z
N MET A 1 39.94 -12.45 -13.06
CA MET A 1 38.52 -12.84 -12.96
C MET A 1 38.23 -13.35 -11.56
N ILE A 2 37.34 -12.71 -10.83
CA ILE A 2 36.97 -13.13 -9.47
C ILE A 2 35.91 -14.23 -9.59
N ARG A 3 36.13 -15.39 -8.97
CA ARG A 3 35.14 -16.47 -8.91
C ARG A 3 34.29 -16.32 -7.65
N PRO A 4 32.95 -16.34 -7.78
CA PRO A 4 32.09 -16.28 -6.59
C PRO A 4 32.28 -17.54 -5.73
N HIS A 5 32.05 -17.41 -4.41
CA HIS A 5 32.05 -18.53 -3.48
C HIS A 5 30.94 -19.55 -3.85
N SER A 6 31.14 -20.84 -3.58
CA SER A 6 30.17 -21.90 -3.94
C SER A 6 28.79 -21.71 -3.30
N GLY A 7 28.74 -21.05 -2.13
CA GLY A 7 27.49 -20.68 -1.45
C GLY A 7 26.86 -19.34 -1.90
N PHE A 8 27.47 -18.64 -2.88
CA PHE A 8 26.91 -17.37 -3.36
C PHE A 8 25.55 -17.57 -4.01
N ARG A 9 24.59 -16.74 -3.64
CA ARG A 9 23.27 -16.67 -4.25
C ARG A 9 22.92 -15.20 -4.51
N LEU A 10 22.35 -14.92 -5.67
CA LEU A 10 21.88 -13.59 -6.05
C LEU A 10 20.36 -13.58 -6.02
N PHE A 11 19.80 -12.60 -5.30
CA PHE A 11 18.38 -12.32 -5.26
C PHE A 11 18.14 -10.90 -5.76
N SER A 12 17.08 -10.71 -6.50
CA SER A 12 16.64 -9.39 -6.98
C SER A 12 15.14 -9.27 -6.81
N THR A 13 14.67 -8.06 -6.55
CA THR A 13 13.24 -7.70 -6.59
C THR A 13 13.02 -6.64 -7.64
N ALA A 14 11.89 -6.71 -8.32
CA ALA A 14 11.49 -5.73 -9.32
C ALA A 14 9.97 -5.55 -9.29
N ASN A 15 9.51 -4.38 -9.69
CA ASN A 15 8.07 -4.09 -9.79
C ASN A 15 7.44 -4.69 -11.06
N THR A 16 8.25 -5.07 -12.02
CA THR A 16 7.82 -5.74 -13.26
C THR A 16 8.69 -6.96 -13.50
N VAL A 17 8.19 -7.94 -14.23
CA VAL A 17 8.98 -9.13 -14.61
C VAL A 17 9.97 -8.86 -15.75
N GLY A 18 10.35 -7.60 -15.96
CA GLY A 18 11.28 -7.23 -17.04
C GLY A 18 10.64 -7.07 -18.42
N LEU A 19 9.32 -7.12 -18.51
CA LEU A 19 8.57 -6.92 -19.76
C LEU A 19 8.11 -5.47 -19.96
N GLY A 20 8.53 -4.56 -19.07
CA GLY A 20 8.00 -3.20 -18.99
C GLY A 20 6.68 -3.15 -18.23
N ASP A 21 6.15 -1.95 -18.08
CA ASP A 21 4.87 -1.73 -17.41
C ASP A 21 3.71 -1.69 -18.40
N THR A 22 2.78 -2.61 -18.25
CA THR A 22 1.51 -2.64 -18.99
C THR A 22 0.32 -2.14 -18.17
N THR A 23 0.54 -1.87 -16.87
CA THR A 23 -0.53 -1.52 -15.94
C THR A 23 -0.66 -0.01 -15.69
N GLY A 24 0.35 0.78 -16.06
CA GLY A 24 0.41 2.21 -15.77
C GLY A 24 0.87 2.56 -14.35
N LEU A 25 1.14 1.56 -13.47
CA LEU A 25 1.59 1.78 -12.10
C LEU A 25 3.06 2.15 -11.98
N TYR A 26 3.88 1.67 -12.92
CA TYR A 26 5.35 1.75 -12.83
C TYR A 26 5.93 2.41 -14.07
N HIS A 27 5.45 3.62 -14.37
CA HIS A 27 5.95 4.41 -15.50
C HIS A 27 7.47 4.56 -15.48
N GLY A 28 8.09 4.49 -16.65
CA GLY A 28 9.54 4.61 -16.80
C GLY A 28 10.31 3.29 -16.62
N THR A 29 9.66 2.17 -16.33
CA THR A 29 10.31 0.85 -16.38
C THR A 29 10.57 0.46 -17.83
N GLN A 30 11.80 -0.03 -18.07
CA GLN A 30 12.19 -0.51 -19.40
C GLN A 30 12.17 -2.03 -19.47
N GLN A 31 11.96 -2.53 -20.68
CA GLN A 31 12.11 -3.96 -20.94
C GLN A 31 13.57 -4.37 -20.84
N ILE A 32 13.86 -5.45 -20.17
CA ILE A 32 15.16 -6.09 -20.19
C ILE A 32 15.22 -7.07 -21.36
N ASN A 33 16.41 -7.24 -21.94
CA ASN A 33 16.56 -8.13 -23.07
C ASN A 33 16.45 -9.61 -22.65
N GLN A 34 16.07 -10.47 -23.60
CA GLN A 34 15.86 -11.88 -23.36
C GLN A 34 17.10 -12.58 -22.77
N GLY A 35 18.29 -12.23 -23.22
CA GLY A 35 19.53 -12.82 -22.69
C GLY A 35 19.82 -12.48 -21.23
N GLN A 36 19.28 -11.37 -20.71
CA GLN A 36 19.33 -11.04 -19.29
C GLN A 36 18.28 -11.83 -18.52
N MET A 37 17.07 -11.98 -19.09
CA MET A 37 16.01 -12.80 -18.47
C MET A 37 16.43 -14.26 -18.30
N ASP A 38 17.06 -14.85 -19.30
CA ASP A 38 17.50 -16.27 -19.28
C ASP A 38 18.53 -16.56 -18.16
N ARG A 39 19.16 -15.53 -17.60
CA ARG A 39 20.10 -15.71 -16.49
C ARG A 39 19.44 -15.87 -15.12
N TRP A 40 18.16 -15.59 -15.03
CA TRP A 40 17.37 -15.80 -13.80
C TRP A 40 16.78 -17.21 -13.81
N ASN A 41 17.38 -18.10 -13.02
CA ASN A 41 16.96 -19.51 -12.95
C ASN A 41 15.58 -19.68 -12.32
N VAL A 42 15.18 -18.76 -11.43
CA VAL A 42 13.88 -18.78 -10.74
C VAL A 42 13.32 -17.37 -10.77
N VAL A 43 12.10 -17.25 -11.27
CA VAL A 43 11.31 -16.01 -11.22
C VAL A 43 10.00 -16.33 -10.50
N ALA A 44 9.72 -15.62 -9.41
CA ALA A 44 8.49 -15.79 -8.64
C ALA A 44 7.73 -14.47 -8.59
N THR A 45 6.43 -14.53 -8.76
CA THR A 45 5.54 -13.39 -8.57
C THR A 45 5.00 -13.41 -7.16
N LEU A 46 5.13 -12.26 -6.46
CA LEU A 46 4.57 -12.06 -5.13
C LEU A 46 3.37 -11.12 -5.25
N ASN A 47 2.26 -11.54 -4.67
CA ASN A 47 1.05 -10.74 -4.54
C ASN A 47 0.92 -10.18 -3.12
N TYR A 48 -0.13 -9.41 -2.89
CA TYR A 48 -0.47 -8.96 -1.55
C TYR A 48 -0.72 -10.14 -0.61
N LEU A 49 -0.43 -9.93 0.66
CA LEU A 49 -0.63 -10.92 1.70
C LEU A 49 -2.13 -11.12 1.99
N PRO A 50 -2.52 -12.25 2.58
CA PRO A 50 -3.84 -12.40 3.19
C PRO A 50 -4.07 -11.32 4.25
N HIS A 51 -5.33 -10.87 4.38
CA HIS A 51 -5.75 -9.80 5.28
C HIS A 51 -5.15 -9.92 6.68
N ASP A 52 -5.35 -11.05 7.35
CA ASP A 52 -4.89 -11.25 8.74
C ASP A 52 -3.35 -11.19 8.86
N ALA A 53 -2.63 -11.68 7.87
CA ALA A 53 -1.18 -11.61 7.85
C ALA A 53 -0.68 -10.17 7.70
N GLU A 54 -1.36 -9.35 6.90
CA GLU A 54 -1.04 -7.94 6.77
C GLU A 54 -1.36 -7.17 8.06
N VAL A 55 -2.49 -7.45 8.72
CA VAL A 55 -2.83 -6.90 10.04
C VAL A 55 -1.72 -7.18 11.05
N ASP A 56 -1.26 -8.42 11.15
CA ASP A 56 -0.20 -8.82 12.09
C ASP A 56 1.13 -8.09 11.80
N ILE A 57 1.47 -7.88 10.53
CA ILE A 57 2.67 -7.11 10.14
C ILE A 57 2.54 -5.66 10.57
N VAL A 58 1.39 -5.03 10.34
CA VAL A 58 1.17 -3.62 10.72
C VAL A 58 1.25 -3.47 12.24
N LEU A 59 0.61 -4.36 13.01
CA LEU A 59 0.68 -4.35 14.47
C LEU A 59 2.12 -4.53 14.99
N ALA A 60 2.88 -5.43 14.40
CA ALA A 60 4.29 -5.63 14.75
C ALA A 60 5.17 -4.39 14.47
N LYS A 61 4.79 -3.55 13.50
CA LYS A 61 5.51 -2.32 13.13
C LYS A 61 5.04 -1.10 13.91
N VAL A 62 3.77 -1.07 14.33
CA VAL A 62 3.18 0.03 15.11
C VAL A 62 2.59 -0.51 16.40
N PRO A 63 3.44 -0.87 17.41
CA PRO A 63 3.02 -1.54 18.63
C PRO A 63 2.01 -0.77 19.50
N SER A 64 1.84 0.53 19.27
CA SER A 64 0.82 1.33 19.95
C SER A 64 -0.62 0.86 19.68
N TYR A 65 -0.83 0.12 18.60
CA TYR A 65 -2.10 -0.52 18.25
C TYR A 65 -2.21 -1.97 18.71
N ASP A 66 -1.23 -2.50 19.45
CA ASP A 66 -1.26 -3.89 19.93
C ASP A 66 -2.18 -4.06 21.15
N ASN A 67 -3.46 -3.87 20.91
CA ASN A 67 -4.58 -4.09 21.83
C ASN A 67 -5.84 -4.36 21.00
N ASP A 68 -6.95 -4.79 21.66
CA ASP A 68 -8.18 -5.21 20.96
C ASP A 68 -8.80 -4.11 20.09
N GLU A 69 -8.78 -2.87 20.55
CA GLU A 69 -9.29 -1.72 19.79
C GLU A 69 -8.39 -1.37 18.63
N GLY A 70 -7.09 -1.32 18.89
CA GLY A 70 -6.07 -1.04 17.87
C GLY A 70 -6.07 -2.11 16.77
N ARG A 71 -6.20 -3.41 17.13
CA ARG A 71 -6.32 -4.49 16.15
C ARG A 71 -7.53 -4.31 15.25
N ARG A 72 -8.69 -3.92 15.80
CA ARG A 72 -9.89 -3.60 15.00
C ARG A 72 -9.65 -2.44 14.05
N THR A 73 -8.98 -1.39 14.53
CA THR A 73 -8.62 -0.23 13.71
C THR A 73 -7.68 -0.62 12.57
N ILE A 74 -6.62 -1.37 12.85
CA ILE A 74 -5.68 -1.84 11.81
C ILE A 74 -6.39 -2.78 10.82
N SER A 75 -7.28 -3.66 11.29
CA SER A 75 -8.07 -4.51 10.39
C SER A 75 -8.95 -3.68 9.45
N ALA A 76 -9.58 -2.62 9.93
CA ALA A 76 -10.35 -1.71 9.07
C ALA A 76 -9.46 -0.94 8.07
N MET A 77 -8.23 -0.56 8.48
CA MET A 77 -7.25 0.05 7.56
C MET A 77 -6.83 -0.91 6.44
N VAL A 78 -6.56 -2.18 6.78
CA VAL A 78 -6.21 -3.22 5.78
C VAL A 78 -7.41 -3.52 4.89
N ALA A 79 -8.63 -3.57 5.42
CA ALA A 79 -9.85 -3.74 4.63
C ALA A 79 -10.02 -2.61 3.59
N LEU A 80 -9.72 -1.37 3.96
CA LEU A 80 -9.71 -0.25 3.03
C LEU A 80 -8.63 -0.43 1.95
N ALA A 81 -7.44 -0.90 2.32
CA ALA A 81 -6.38 -1.20 1.35
C ALA A 81 -6.84 -2.29 0.36
N ASP A 82 -7.55 -3.33 0.83
CA ASP A 82 -8.11 -4.38 -0.02
C ASP A 82 -9.16 -3.81 -1.00
N LEU A 83 -10.01 -2.87 -0.56
CA LEU A 83 -10.94 -2.18 -1.45
C LEU A 83 -10.22 -1.37 -2.52
N THR A 84 -9.12 -0.66 -2.19
CA THR A 84 -8.36 0.08 -3.20
C THR A 84 -7.70 -0.85 -4.22
N ARG A 85 -7.22 -2.02 -3.79
CA ARG A 85 -6.65 -3.05 -4.67
C ARG A 85 -7.70 -3.64 -5.61
N ALA A 86 -8.88 -3.93 -5.08
CA ALA A 86 -10.02 -4.38 -5.88
C ALA A 86 -10.49 -3.32 -6.87
N GLY A 87 -10.64 -2.07 -6.44
CA GLY A 87 -11.02 -0.94 -7.29
C GLY A 87 -10.01 -0.70 -8.41
N PHE A 88 -8.70 -0.86 -8.12
CA PHE A 88 -7.66 -0.79 -9.16
C PHE A 88 -7.80 -1.90 -10.21
N ILE A 89 -8.02 -3.13 -9.77
CA ILE A 89 -8.21 -4.28 -10.69
C ILE A 89 -9.46 -4.07 -11.57
N ASN A 90 -10.51 -3.49 -11.02
CA ASN A 90 -11.76 -3.20 -11.72
C ASN A 90 -11.68 -1.94 -12.61
N GLY A 91 -10.63 -1.12 -12.47
CA GLY A 91 -10.48 0.13 -13.20
C GLY A 91 -11.25 1.31 -12.60
N ASP A 92 -11.73 1.20 -11.37
CA ASP A 92 -12.46 2.26 -10.67
C ASP A 92 -11.54 3.37 -10.18
N ILE A 93 -10.29 3.02 -9.86
CA ILE A 93 -9.23 3.93 -9.41
C ILE A 93 -7.87 3.51 -9.98
N SER A 94 -6.96 4.47 -10.12
CA SER A 94 -5.60 4.26 -10.63
C SER A 94 -4.55 4.14 -9.51
N THR A 95 -4.91 4.50 -8.28
CA THR A 95 -4.02 4.51 -7.13
C THR A 95 -4.33 3.36 -6.20
N VAL A 96 -3.31 2.62 -5.78
CA VAL A 96 -3.47 1.44 -4.91
C VAL A 96 -2.71 1.59 -3.60
N MET A 97 -3.31 1.14 -2.50
CA MET A 97 -2.69 1.17 -1.18
C MET A 97 -1.85 -0.08 -0.95
N SER A 98 -0.54 0.10 -0.77
CA SER A 98 0.39 -0.96 -0.39
C SER A 98 0.41 -1.20 1.13
N PRO A 99 0.93 -2.33 1.62
CA PRO A 99 1.14 -2.55 3.07
C PRO A 99 2.01 -1.46 3.72
N ARG A 100 2.99 -0.92 2.99
CA ARG A 100 3.79 0.23 3.46
C ARG A 100 2.93 1.47 3.69
N THR A 101 1.96 1.71 2.82
CA THR A 101 1.04 2.84 2.96
C THR A 101 0.16 2.67 4.19
N VAL A 102 -0.32 1.46 4.49
CA VAL A 102 -1.10 1.17 5.70
C VAL A 102 -0.25 1.45 6.96
N MET A 103 0.99 0.96 7.01
CA MET A 103 1.92 1.23 8.12
C MET A 103 2.15 2.74 8.32
N THR A 104 2.42 3.47 7.23
CA THR A 104 2.62 4.93 7.27
C THR A 104 1.36 5.66 7.74
N TRP A 105 0.18 5.21 7.31
CA TRP A 105 -1.08 5.76 7.77
C TRP A 105 -1.28 5.53 9.28
N ALA A 106 -1.04 4.32 9.78
CA ALA A 106 -1.14 4.01 11.20
C ALA A 106 -0.21 4.90 12.05
N GLU A 107 1.04 5.12 11.60
CA GLU A 107 1.97 6.02 12.25
C GLU A 107 1.51 7.48 12.21
N ASN A 108 1.05 7.97 11.06
CA ASN A 108 0.56 9.34 10.92
C ASN A 108 -0.70 9.57 11.77
N ALA A 109 -1.63 8.61 11.80
CA ALA A 109 -2.80 8.68 12.66
C ALA A 109 -2.42 8.80 14.15
N ARG A 110 -1.38 8.09 14.59
CA ARG A 110 -0.83 8.21 15.94
C ARG A 110 -0.18 9.57 16.19
N ILE A 111 0.60 10.08 15.23
CA ILE A 111 1.31 11.38 15.34
C ILE A 111 0.31 12.53 15.44
N PHE A 112 -0.70 12.52 14.59
CA PHE A 112 -1.68 13.62 14.52
C PHE A 112 -2.88 13.44 15.46
N GLY A 113 -3.03 12.24 16.08
CA GLY A 113 -4.18 11.95 16.93
C GLY A 113 -5.51 11.86 16.18
N ASP A 114 -5.48 11.74 14.85
CA ASP A 114 -6.66 11.74 13.98
C ASP A 114 -6.46 10.76 12.83
N LEU A 115 -7.33 9.74 12.79
CA LEU A 115 -7.29 8.68 11.81
C LEU A 115 -7.62 9.16 10.39
N ALA A 116 -8.64 10.01 10.27
CA ALA A 116 -9.13 10.54 9.00
C ALA A 116 -8.11 11.53 8.40
N PHE A 117 -7.54 12.39 9.24
CA PHE A 117 -6.47 13.30 8.84
C PHE A 117 -5.23 12.54 8.40
N GLY A 118 -4.80 11.52 9.17
CA GLY A 118 -3.71 10.63 8.82
C GLY A 118 -3.94 9.95 7.45
N PHE A 119 -5.16 9.46 7.18
CA PHE A 119 -5.54 8.88 5.91
C PHE A 119 -5.42 9.87 4.75
N ARG A 120 -5.98 11.06 4.94
CA ARG A 120 -5.95 12.12 3.93
C ARG A 120 -4.52 12.45 3.51
N LEU A 121 -3.63 12.68 4.47
CA LEU A 121 -2.23 13.02 4.21
C LEU A 121 -1.44 11.86 3.62
N THR A 122 -1.76 10.64 4.02
CA THR A 122 -0.99 9.46 3.61
C THR A 122 -1.40 8.95 2.24
N PHE A 123 -2.68 8.97 1.92
CA PHE A 123 -3.21 8.33 0.72
C PHE A 123 -4.12 9.22 -0.13
N LEU A 124 -5.21 9.78 0.43
CA LEU A 124 -6.23 10.48 -0.36
C LEU A 124 -5.66 11.62 -1.21
N ASN A 125 -4.72 12.41 -0.67
CA ASN A 125 -4.11 13.53 -1.39
C ASN A 125 -3.22 13.10 -2.56
N LYS A 126 -2.86 11.82 -2.63
CA LYS A 126 -2.09 11.24 -3.76
C LYS A 126 -3.00 10.71 -4.87
N CYS A 127 -4.29 10.53 -4.59
CA CYS A 127 -5.25 10.08 -5.57
C CYS A 127 -5.63 11.22 -6.53
N ASP A 128 -5.93 10.86 -7.77
CA ASP A 128 -6.53 11.78 -8.72
C ASP A 128 -7.81 12.41 -8.13
N GLU A 129 -8.07 13.67 -8.44
CA GLU A 129 -9.23 14.38 -7.90
C GLU A 129 -10.57 13.70 -8.24
N MET A 130 -10.66 13.10 -9.42
CA MET A 130 -11.85 12.38 -9.86
C MET A 130 -12.08 11.07 -9.09
N GLU A 131 -11.02 10.47 -8.52
CA GLU A 131 -11.08 9.22 -7.76
C GLU A 131 -11.34 9.42 -6.26
N ARG A 132 -11.07 10.63 -5.73
CA ARG A 132 -11.20 10.93 -4.31
C ARG A 132 -12.58 10.64 -3.73
N PRO A 133 -13.71 10.91 -4.42
CA PRO A 133 -15.04 10.54 -3.92
C PRO A 133 -15.19 9.02 -3.72
N THR A 134 -14.73 8.21 -4.67
CA THR A 134 -14.74 6.75 -4.59
C THR A 134 -13.90 6.25 -3.41
N VAL A 135 -12.70 6.83 -3.23
CA VAL A 135 -11.81 6.49 -2.13
C VAL A 135 -12.39 6.92 -0.78
N ALA A 136 -13.08 8.07 -0.71
CA ALA A 136 -13.78 8.51 0.48
C ALA A 136 -14.95 7.56 0.84
N GLU A 137 -15.66 7.04 -0.16
CA GLU A 137 -16.70 6.02 0.04
C GLU A 137 -16.10 4.71 0.62
N TYR A 138 -14.93 4.28 0.15
CA TYR A 138 -14.22 3.12 0.73
C TYR A 138 -13.90 3.35 2.21
N TYR A 139 -13.46 4.57 2.56
CA TYR A 139 -13.21 4.94 3.95
C TYR A 139 -14.48 4.83 4.78
N GLN A 140 -15.59 5.41 4.32
CA GLN A 140 -16.88 5.36 5.00
C GLN A 140 -17.37 3.93 5.23
N ARG A 141 -17.20 3.05 4.25
CA ARG A 141 -17.56 1.62 4.38
C ARG A 141 -16.78 0.90 5.47
N CYS A 142 -15.49 1.22 5.63
CA CYS A 142 -14.64 0.55 6.61
C CYS A 142 -14.73 1.13 8.02
N PHE A 143 -14.98 2.44 8.15
CA PHE A 143 -14.97 3.15 9.43
C PHE A 143 -16.35 3.63 9.89
N GLY A 144 -17.37 3.57 9.03
CA GLY A 144 -18.74 4.00 9.36
C GLY A 144 -18.92 5.52 9.50
N THR A 145 -17.88 6.31 9.19
CA THR A 145 -17.88 7.77 9.29
C THR A 145 -17.49 8.39 7.97
N GLU A 146 -18.12 9.50 7.60
CA GLU A 146 -17.74 10.27 6.43
C GLU A 146 -16.37 10.91 6.63
N LEU A 147 -15.59 10.94 5.55
CA LEU A 147 -14.31 11.62 5.55
C LEU A 147 -14.55 13.12 5.36
N ALA A 148 -14.30 13.93 6.41
CA ALA A 148 -14.50 15.37 6.35
C ALA A 148 -13.75 16.00 5.16
N GLU A 149 -14.38 16.92 4.44
CA GLU A 149 -13.80 17.56 3.25
C GLU A 149 -12.53 18.37 3.57
N THR A 150 -12.45 18.95 4.76
CA THR A 150 -11.30 19.69 5.24
C THR A 150 -10.67 18.99 6.44
N GLY A 151 -9.45 18.48 6.28
CA GLY A 151 -8.66 17.84 7.35
C GLY A 151 -8.05 18.82 8.33
N VAL A 152 -8.58 20.02 8.43
CA VAL A 152 -8.22 20.99 9.48
C VAL A 152 -9.53 21.37 10.14
N ASN A 153 -9.83 20.75 11.29
CA ASN A 153 -10.61 21.47 12.28
C ASN A 153 -9.75 22.68 12.62
N ALA A 154 -10.07 23.80 11.99
CA ALA A 154 -9.51 25.10 12.32
C ALA A 154 -9.98 25.48 13.73
N THR A 155 -9.38 24.87 14.74
CA THR A 155 -9.36 25.37 16.10
C THR A 155 -7.93 25.80 16.38
N LEU A 156 -7.47 26.75 15.56
CA LEU A 156 -6.44 27.69 15.93
C LEU A 156 -7.16 29.03 16.08
N MET A 157 -7.82 29.21 17.21
CA MET A 157 -8.04 30.53 17.82
C MET A 157 -7.11 30.64 19.01
#